data_11a729d23b1e4aea5ef261639703298c
#
_entry.id   11a729d23b1e4aea5ef261639703298c
#
_cell.length_a   1.000
_cell.length_b   1.000
_cell.length_c   1.000
_cell.angle_alpha   90.00
_cell.angle_beta   90.00
_cell.angle_gamma   90.00
#
_symmetry.space_group_name_H-M   'P 1'
#
loop_
_entity.id
_entity.type
_entity.pdbx_description
1 polymer ?
#
loop_
_entity_poly.entity_id
_entity_poly.type
_entity_poly.pdbx_seq_one_letter_code
_entity_poly.pdbx_strand_id
1 'polypeptide(L)'
;NLSVSFENGSLSGTVSFDIPSEAYDGNVLNGDVTYKVLGNGDVLATSVAAAGTKVSCPVTVPSSAIYKLEVVLSNSVGDSPKSDMTVYIGKDSPLSVNNLKVVRTGDVNTVSWNSPTGTKNGGYMNVDDLRYKIVRMPDNVQVATNHVDSVFSDTFTTEELALYYYVVTPYNDGIEGEPASSNSVSVGDALLPPYSQDFTEKNSLGLFTVVDVNNDNKTWTYSNGTVRYAYHMKNNADDWLITPPLKLKKGYMYEFSFDTYVLSARSEEKMEIKMGTAATVEAMNTVIMEERTYTNTRTSPKTETFSIMPDADGTYYIGFHAVSDANKGNLTVDNIKVGEPMSIHVPGEVENLTLIPGAKGALSVTIGLTAPTENLVGGDLTELTAVDVKRGETLVKTFESPAKGTALQFVDNGVVSGLNIYSVVARNSFGEGAVTTDTVLV
;
A
#
# COMPACT_ATOMS: atom_id res chain seq x y z
N ASN A 1 17.81 -35.39 40.23
CA ASN A 1 16.69 -34.64 39.63
C ASN A 1 16.61 -33.23 40.24
N LEU A 2 16.91 -32.19 39.45
CA LEU A 2 16.77 -30.78 39.88
C LEU A 2 15.49 -30.20 39.26
N SER A 3 14.65 -29.58 40.08
CA SER A 3 13.44 -28.91 39.65
C SER A 3 13.21 -27.62 40.45
N VAL A 4 12.44 -26.68 39.89
CA VAL A 4 12.15 -25.40 40.53
C VAL A 4 10.66 -25.08 40.45
N SER A 5 10.17 -24.32 41.40
CA SER A 5 8.82 -23.76 41.43
C SER A 5 8.88 -22.33 41.93
N PHE A 6 8.58 -21.37 41.02
CA PHE A 6 8.40 -19.96 41.32
C PHE A 6 7.03 -19.57 40.77
N GLU A 7 6.08 -19.27 41.67
CA GLU A 7 4.69 -19.03 41.28
C GLU A 7 4.42 -17.55 40.99
N ASN A 8 3.58 -17.27 40.00
CA ASN A 8 3.00 -15.94 39.74
C ASN A 8 4.03 -14.79 39.62
N GLY A 9 5.20 -15.08 39.05
CA GLY A 9 6.27 -14.10 38.89
C GLY A 9 6.99 -13.71 40.19
N SER A 10 6.82 -14.50 41.26
CA SER A 10 7.54 -14.33 42.53
C SER A 10 9.04 -14.49 42.34
N LEU A 11 9.81 -13.69 43.06
CA LEU A 11 11.26 -13.83 43.18
C LEU A 11 11.64 -14.83 44.28
N SER A 12 10.68 -15.30 45.08
CA SER A 12 10.86 -16.35 46.08
C SER A 12 10.15 -17.61 45.61
N GLY A 13 10.84 -18.73 45.72
CA GLY A 13 10.37 -20.04 45.29
C GLY A 13 11.12 -21.18 45.94
N THR A 14 10.99 -22.36 45.35
CA THR A 14 11.62 -23.58 45.86
C THR A 14 12.46 -24.24 44.78
N VAL A 15 13.70 -24.63 45.18
CA VAL A 15 14.57 -25.51 44.42
C VAL A 15 14.50 -26.91 45.04
N SER A 16 14.08 -27.91 44.29
CA SER A 16 13.92 -29.29 44.76
C SER A 16 14.92 -30.23 44.06
N PHE A 17 15.57 -31.09 44.85
CA PHE A 17 16.56 -32.04 44.35
C PHE A 17 16.64 -33.24 45.32
N ASP A 18 17.28 -34.31 44.81
CA ASP A 18 17.50 -35.53 45.64
C ASP A 18 18.94 -35.56 46.10
N ILE A 19 19.16 -35.85 47.39
CA ILE A 19 20.48 -36.23 47.91
C ILE A 19 20.70 -37.69 47.56
N PRO A 20 21.78 -38.07 46.87
CA PRO A 20 22.05 -39.49 46.57
C PRO A 20 22.24 -40.33 47.83
N SER A 21 21.86 -41.59 47.73
CA SER A 21 22.13 -42.60 48.81
C SER A 21 23.49 -43.25 48.70
N GLU A 22 24.17 -43.03 47.55
CA GLU A 22 25.48 -43.61 47.24
C GLU A 22 26.50 -42.51 46.89
N ALA A 23 27.74 -42.71 47.30
CA ALA A 23 28.87 -41.88 46.90
C ALA A 23 29.28 -42.18 45.45
N TYR A 24 30.17 -41.34 44.87
CA TYR A 24 30.61 -41.47 43.48
C TYR A 24 31.31 -42.81 43.17
N ASP A 25 31.89 -43.45 44.21
CA ASP A 25 32.53 -44.76 44.12
C ASP A 25 31.54 -45.94 44.28
N GLY A 26 30.25 -45.72 44.43
CA GLY A 26 29.20 -46.72 44.61
C GLY A 26 29.03 -47.21 46.06
N ASN A 27 29.75 -46.67 47.01
CA ASN A 27 29.57 -47.01 48.44
C ASN A 27 28.37 -46.25 49.02
N VAL A 28 27.75 -46.83 50.08
CA VAL A 28 26.64 -46.15 50.77
C VAL A 28 27.12 -44.84 51.37
N LEU A 29 26.44 -43.78 51.04
CA LEU A 29 26.67 -42.45 51.58
C LEU A 29 25.94 -42.34 52.94
N ASN A 30 26.70 -42.26 54.05
CA ASN A 30 26.15 -42.20 55.39
C ASN A 30 26.26 -40.81 56.01
N GLY A 31 25.26 -40.42 56.78
CA GLY A 31 25.21 -39.15 57.53
C GLY A 31 24.64 -37.99 56.73
N ASP A 32 24.83 -36.80 57.29
CA ASP A 32 24.33 -35.56 56.71
C ASP A 32 25.30 -35.03 55.63
N VAL A 33 24.72 -34.52 54.57
CA VAL A 33 25.42 -33.87 53.45
C VAL A 33 25.08 -32.39 53.47
N THR A 34 26.06 -31.52 53.43
CA THR A 34 25.87 -30.08 53.26
C THR A 34 25.50 -29.83 51.79
N TYR A 35 24.49 -29.04 51.54
CA TYR A 35 24.17 -28.58 50.21
C TYR A 35 24.23 -27.06 50.08
N LYS A 36 24.62 -26.56 48.90
CA LYS A 36 24.54 -25.16 48.52
C LYS A 36 23.72 -25.04 47.25
N VAL A 37 22.78 -24.12 47.28
CA VAL A 37 22.06 -23.71 46.07
C VAL A 37 22.61 -22.35 45.63
N LEU A 38 23.09 -22.29 44.38
CA LEU A 38 23.64 -21.06 43.80
C LEU A 38 22.74 -20.57 42.65
N GLY A 39 22.69 -19.26 42.49
CA GLY A 39 22.06 -18.60 41.34
C GLY A 39 23.09 -17.69 40.67
N ASN A 40 23.45 -17.93 39.42
CA ASN A 40 24.51 -17.23 38.68
C ASN A 40 25.85 -17.13 39.42
N GLY A 41 26.14 -18.14 40.25
CA GLY A 41 27.38 -18.23 41.05
C GLY A 41 27.24 -17.70 42.49
N ASP A 42 26.21 -16.93 42.80
CA ASP A 42 25.95 -16.43 44.15
C ASP A 42 25.23 -17.49 45.00
N VAL A 43 25.59 -17.61 46.27
CA VAL A 43 24.95 -18.55 47.19
C VAL A 43 23.59 -18.02 47.60
N LEU A 44 22.52 -18.72 47.19
CA LEU A 44 21.14 -18.40 47.58
C LEU A 44 20.72 -19.09 48.88
N ALA A 45 21.22 -20.29 49.14
CA ALA A 45 20.96 -21.04 50.34
C ALA A 45 22.07 -22.04 50.64
N THR A 46 22.28 -22.33 51.94
CA THR A 46 23.16 -23.41 52.44
C THR A 46 22.48 -24.09 53.64
N SER A 47 22.42 -25.42 53.64
CA SER A 47 21.92 -26.21 54.74
C SER A 47 22.40 -27.64 54.67
N VAL A 48 21.92 -28.50 55.53
CA VAL A 48 22.27 -29.93 55.60
C VAL A 48 21.02 -30.81 55.44
N ALA A 49 21.23 -32.00 54.84
CA ALA A 49 20.16 -33.00 54.72
C ALA A 49 20.78 -34.41 54.76
N ALA A 50 20.01 -35.41 55.22
CA ALA A 50 20.44 -36.79 55.26
C ALA A 50 20.63 -37.40 53.84
N ALA A 51 21.60 -38.28 53.66
CA ALA A 51 21.75 -39.05 52.44
C ALA A 51 20.46 -39.81 52.07
N GLY A 52 20.15 -39.91 50.78
CA GLY A 52 18.95 -40.58 50.26
C GLY A 52 17.63 -39.83 50.43
N THR A 53 17.66 -38.55 50.86
CA THR A 53 16.44 -37.76 51.09
C THR A 53 16.16 -36.79 49.95
N LYS A 54 14.90 -36.41 49.76
CA LYS A 54 14.50 -35.35 48.89
C LYS A 54 14.49 -34.02 49.65
N VAL A 55 15.11 -33.01 49.08
CA VAL A 55 15.19 -31.65 49.62
C VAL A 55 14.27 -30.73 48.81
N SER A 56 13.54 -29.86 49.54
CA SER A 56 12.83 -28.72 48.98
C SER A 56 13.39 -27.47 49.66
N CYS A 57 14.25 -26.76 48.98
CA CYS A 57 14.98 -25.61 49.53
C CYS A 57 14.33 -24.31 49.09
N PRO A 58 13.81 -23.49 50.03
CA PRO A 58 13.32 -22.14 49.70
C PRO A 58 14.48 -21.24 49.34
N VAL A 59 14.34 -20.51 48.25
CA VAL A 59 15.30 -19.53 47.74
C VAL A 59 14.66 -18.26 47.34
N THR A 60 15.42 -17.15 47.37
CA THR A 60 14.97 -15.85 46.86
C THR A 60 16.05 -15.28 45.97
N VAL A 61 15.66 -14.84 44.76
CA VAL A 61 16.58 -14.17 43.84
C VAL A 61 16.37 -12.65 43.91
N PRO A 62 17.38 -11.82 43.58
CA PRO A 62 17.31 -10.37 43.78
C PRO A 62 16.47 -9.63 42.76
N SER A 63 16.27 -10.19 41.55
CA SER A 63 15.53 -9.54 40.46
C SER A 63 15.00 -10.53 39.44
N SER A 64 14.05 -10.11 38.62
CA SER A 64 13.62 -10.90 37.44
C SER A 64 14.74 -11.01 36.42
N ALA A 65 15.20 -12.22 36.15
CA ALA A 65 16.27 -12.50 35.19
C ALA A 65 16.38 -13.99 34.85
N ILE A 66 17.23 -14.30 33.89
CA ILE A 66 17.68 -15.68 33.62
C ILE A 66 18.70 -16.10 34.72
N TYR A 67 18.42 -17.17 35.41
CA TYR A 67 19.28 -17.75 36.40
C TYR A 67 19.79 -19.11 35.96
N LYS A 68 21.11 -19.31 36.04
CA LYS A 68 21.71 -20.63 36.11
C LYS A 68 21.71 -21.04 37.57
N LEU A 69 20.76 -21.91 37.96
CA LEU A 69 20.67 -22.48 39.29
C LEU A 69 21.57 -23.71 39.35
N GLU A 70 22.39 -23.78 40.36
CA GLU A 70 23.34 -24.88 40.58
C GLU A 70 23.17 -25.44 41.99
N VAL A 71 23.25 -26.76 42.13
CA VAL A 71 23.30 -27.44 43.43
C VAL A 71 24.62 -28.16 43.57
N VAL A 72 25.31 -27.89 44.67
CA VAL A 72 26.56 -28.55 45.05
C VAL A 72 26.35 -29.25 46.41
N LEU A 73 26.72 -30.52 46.47
CA LEU A 73 26.72 -31.31 47.70
C LEU A 73 28.14 -31.44 48.23
N SER A 74 28.30 -31.35 49.56
CA SER A 74 29.64 -31.41 50.18
C SER A 74 29.60 -32.29 51.41
N ASN A 75 30.66 -33.02 51.63
CA ASN A 75 30.93 -33.75 52.89
C ASN A 75 32.39 -33.55 53.35
N SER A 76 32.87 -34.29 54.33
CA SER A 76 34.25 -34.18 54.81
C SER A 76 35.31 -34.57 53.79
N VAL A 77 34.94 -35.20 52.67
CA VAL A 77 35.91 -35.68 51.63
C VAL A 77 36.01 -34.60 50.50
N GLY A 78 34.94 -33.85 50.22
CA GLY A 78 34.97 -32.83 49.20
C GLY A 78 33.59 -32.50 48.63
N ASP A 79 33.58 -31.74 47.48
CA ASP A 79 32.40 -31.30 46.77
C ASP A 79 32.03 -32.26 45.64
N SER A 80 30.72 -32.45 45.43
CA SER A 80 30.17 -33.18 44.29
C SER A 80 30.30 -32.40 42.98
N PRO A 81 30.17 -33.07 41.82
CA PRO A 81 29.81 -32.38 40.58
C PRO A 81 28.54 -31.57 40.77
N LYS A 82 28.46 -30.45 40.10
CA LYS A 82 27.28 -29.57 40.12
C LYS A 82 26.15 -30.16 39.30
N SER A 83 24.92 -30.12 39.83
CA SER A 83 23.70 -30.27 39.04
C SER A 83 23.17 -28.89 38.74
N ASP A 84 22.86 -28.60 37.49
CA ASP A 84 22.41 -27.25 37.08
C ASP A 84 21.19 -27.26 36.18
N MET A 85 20.50 -26.14 36.15
CA MET A 85 19.43 -25.81 35.21
C MET A 85 19.39 -24.32 34.97
N THR A 86 18.94 -23.93 33.78
CA THR A 86 18.73 -22.52 33.43
C THR A 86 17.25 -22.25 33.34
N VAL A 87 16.77 -21.20 34.01
CA VAL A 87 15.37 -20.81 34.05
C VAL A 87 15.24 -19.29 34.19
N TYR A 88 14.22 -18.70 33.59
CA TYR A 88 13.86 -17.33 33.89
C TYR A 88 12.99 -17.29 35.14
N ILE A 89 13.34 -16.44 36.11
CA ILE A 89 12.59 -16.26 37.36
C ILE A 89 12.05 -14.84 37.42
N GLY A 90 10.78 -14.71 37.77
CA GLY A 90 10.11 -13.41 37.92
C GLY A 90 9.21 -13.05 36.74
N LYS A 91 8.76 -11.79 36.76
CA LYS A 91 7.92 -11.20 35.69
C LYS A 91 8.78 -10.94 34.46
N ASP A 92 8.23 -11.22 33.28
CA ASP A 92 8.94 -11.09 32.00
C ASP A 92 8.12 -10.30 30.97
N SER A 93 8.80 -9.75 29.95
CA SER A 93 8.14 -8.96 28.92
C SER A 93 7.28 -9.84 28.02
N PRO A 94 6.03 -9.40 27.68
CA PRO A 94 5.19 -10.14 26.74
C PRO A 94 5.85 -10.26 25.37
N LEU A 95 5.60 -11.35 24.66
CA LEU A 95 5.87 -11.46 23.23
C LEU A 95 5.02 -10.45 22.46
N SER A 96 5.40 -10.16 21.21
CA SER A 96 4.61 -9.32 20.31
C SER A 96 3.20 -9.92 20.07
N VAL A 97 2.25 -9.05 19.75
CA VAL A 97 0.94 -9.48 19.24
C VAL A 97 1.09 -10.15 17.87
N ASN A 98 0.18 -11.07 17.54
CA ASN A 98 0.17 -11.79 16.28
C ASN A 98 -1.05 -11.41 15.43
N ASN A 99 -0.98 -11.63 14.11
CA ASN A 99 -2.06 -11.35 13.15
C ASN A 99 -2.58 -9.91 13.23
N LEU A 100 -1.69 -8.97 13.54
CA LEU A 100 -2.03 -7.57 13.61
C LEU A 100 -2.38 -7.04 12.23
N LYS A 101 -3.59 -6.51 12.09
CA LYS A 101 -4.09 -5.93 10.84
C LYS A 101 -4.95 -4.71 11.11
N VAL A 102 -5.01 -3.81 10.12
CA VAL A 102 -5.98 -2.72 10.07
C VAL A 102 -6.85 -2.87 8.83
N VAL A 103 -8.15 -2.58 8.98
CA VAL A 103 -9.14 -2.50 7.91
C VAL A 103 -9.86 -1.16 8.04
N ARG A 104 -9.94 -0.40 6.94
CA ARG A 104 -10.67 0.86 6.87
C ARG A 104 -12.05 0.66 6.27
N THR A 105 -13.07 1.18 6.94
CA THR A 105 -14.46 1.23 6.43
C THR A 105 -15.01 2.63 6.71
N GLY A 106 -15.29 3.39 5.65
CA GLY A 106 -15.58 4.82 5.78
C GLY A 106 -14.43 5.55 6.48
N ASP A 107 -14.73 6.26 7.56
CA ASP A 107 -13.74 7.01 8.34
C ASP A 107 -13.17 6.22 9.53
N VAL A 108 -13.53 4.96 9.68
CA VAL A 108 -13.12 4.12 10.80
C VAL A 108 -12.04 3.13 10.37
N ASN A 109 -10.90 3.16 11.06
CA ASN A 109 -9.85 2.17 11.00
C ASN A 109 -10.04 1.17 12.13
N THR A 110 -10.39 -0.07 11.81
CA THR A 110 -10.49 -1.17 12.77
C THR A 110 -9.19 -1.93 12.82
N VAL A 111 -8.48 -1.83 13.94
CA VAL A 111 -7.22 -2.52 14.23
C VAL A 111 -7.53 -3.77 15.04
N SER A 112 -7.04 -4.92 14.65
CA SER A 112 -7.28 -6.19 15.33
C SER A 112 -6.04 -7.06 15.38
N TRP A 113 -5.89 -7.84 16.46
CA TRP A 113 -4.73 -8.71 16.67
C TRP A 113 -5.09 -9.92 17.55
N ASN A 114 -4.16 -10.86 17.65
CA ASN A 114 -4.20 -11.91 18.64
C ASN A 114 -3.24 -11.56 19.79
N SER A 115 -3.72 -11.66 21.02
CA SER A 115 -2.93 -11.42 22.24
C SER A 115 -1.74 -12.37 22.33
N PRO A 116 -0.60 -11.94 22.88
CA PRO A 116 0.52 -12.84 23.15
C PRO A 116 0.14 -13.92 24.16
N THR A 117 0.62 -15.14 23.93
CA THR A 117 0.39 -16.31 24.78
C THR A 117 1.61 -16.68 25.61
N GLY A 118 2.68 -15.89 25.58
CA GLY A 118 3.91 -16.12 26.31
C GLY A 118 4.76 -14.87 26.41
N THR A 119 5.93 -15.06 27.03
CA THR A 119 6.91 -14.01 27.29
C THR A 119 8.22 -14.26 26.57
N LYS A 120 9.08 -13.27 26.48
CA LYS A 120 10.34 -13.29 25.75
C LYS A 120 11.31 -14.37 26.20
N ASN A 121 11.38 -14.61 27.51
CA ASN A 121 12.34 -15.54 28.10
C ASN A 121 11.65 -16.72 28.81
N GLY A 122 10.33 -16.88 28.70
CA GLY A 122 9.57 -17.93 29.36
C GLY A 122 9.27 -17.67 30.84
N GLY A 123 9.39 -16.41 31.28
CA GLY A 123 9.00 -15.98 32.61
C GLY A 123 7.49 -15.77 32.76
N TYR A 124 7.08 -15.20 33.89
CA TYR A 124 5.68 -15.01 34.21
C TYR A 124 5.07 -13.77 33.56
N MET A 125 3.83 -13.92 33.07
CA MET A 125 2.94 -12.87 32.62
C MET A 125 1.53 -13.15 33.15
N ASN A 126 0.91 -12.16 33.79
CA ASN A 126 -0.51 -12.26 34.16
C ASN A 126 -1.37 -11.85 32.95
N VAL A 127 -2.03 -12.80 32.31
CA VAL A 127 -2.85 -12.55 31.11
C VAL A 127 -4.03 -11.61 31.37
N ASP A 128 -4.57 -11.56 32.59
CA ASP A 128 -5.69 -10.69 32.95
C ASP A 128 -5.27 -9.22 33.08
N ASP A 129 -3.97 -8.98 33.33
CA ASP A 129 -3.39 -7.64 33.43
C ASP A 129 -2.70 -7.19 32.14
N LEU A 130 -2.86 -7.94 31.06
CA LEU A 130 -2.30 -7.57 29.77
C LEU A 130 -2.99 -6.33 29.21
N ARG A 131 -2.22 -5.35 28.79
CA ARG A 131 -2.67 -4.07 28.24
C ARG A 131 -1.90 -3.75 26.96
N TYR A 132 -2.45 -2.82 26.18
CA TYR A 132 -1.85 -2.44 24.89
C TYR A 132 -1.68 -0.92 24.81
N LYS A 133 -0.53 -0.50 24.31
CA LYS A 133 -0.26 0.83 23.82
C LYS A 133 -0.39 0.78 22.31
N ILE A 134 -1.18 1.71 21.72
CA ILE A 134 -1.44 1.76 20.29
C ILE A 134 -0.99 3.13 19.76
N VAL A 135 -0.10 3.12 18.78
CA VAL A 135 0.42 4.32 18.13
C VAL A 135 0.06 4.27 16.66
N ARG A 136 -0.55 5.34 16.15
CA ARG A 136 -0.81 5.52 14.73
C ARG A 136 0.42 6.15 14.07
N MET A 137 0.77 5.64 12.91
CA MET A 137 1.91 6.06 12.11
C MET A 137 1.44 6.47 10.70
N PRO A 138 2.08 7.43 10.01
CA PRO A 138 3.37 8.04 10.33
C PRO A 138 3.29 9.26 11.27
N ASP A 139 2.10 9.73 11.63
CA ASP A 139 1.93 10.95 12.46
C ASP A 139 2.38 10.77 13.91
N ASN A 140 2.74 9.55 14.31
CA ASN A 140 3.24 9.18 15.63
C ASN A 140 2.28 9.57 16.78
N VAL A 141 0.97 9.47 16.53
CA VAL A 141 -0.06 9.78 17.51
C VAL A 141 -0.35 8.55 18.35
N GLN A 142 -0.17 8.64 19.68
CA GLN A 142 -0.63 7.59 20.59
C GLN A 142 -2.16 7.68 20.71
N VAL A 143 -2.86 6.75 20.05
CA VAL A 143 -4.33 6.72 19.98
C VAL A 143 -4.96 5.94 21.12
N ALA A 144 -4.20 5.06 21.78
CA ALA A 144 -4.65 4.38 23.01
C ALA A 144 -3.49 4.02 23.93
N THR A 145 -3.77 4.01 25.22
CA THR A 145 -2.95 3.44 26.28
C THR A 145 -3.86 2.68 27.26
N ASN A 146 -3.33 1.70 27.96
CA ASN A 146 -4.11 0.82 28.85
C ASN A 146 -5.31 0.12 28.16
N HIS A 147 -5.24 -0.06 26.83
CA HIS A 147 -6.30 -0.75 26.10
C HIS A 147 -6.32 -2.24 26.48
N VAL A 148 -7.52 -2.81 26.66
CA VAL A 148 -7.69 -4.18 27.16
C VAL A 148 -7.99 -5.16 26.04
N ASP A 149 -8.88 -4.78 25.12
CA ASP A 149 -9.37 -5.67 24.08
C ASP A 149 -8.34 -5.88 22.96
N SER A 150 -8.50 -6.93 22.19
CA SER A 150 -7.68 -7.23 21.01
C SER A 150 -8.23 -6.59 19.70
N VAL A 151 -9.17 -5.64 19.83
CA VAL A 151 -9.72 -4.83 18.74
C VAL A 151 -9.81 -3.39 19.21
N PHE A 152 -9.36 -2.47 18.34
CA PHE A 152 -9.43 -1.03 18.58
C PHE A 152 -9.97 -0.32 17.33
N SER A 153 -10.81 0.69 17.52
CA SER A 153 -11.35 1.51 16.44
C SER A 153 -10.83 2.94 16.56
N ASP A 154 -10.20 3.43 15.50
CA ASP A 154 -9.72 4.79 15.36
C ASP A 154 -10.50 5.49 14.24
N THR A 155 -11.24 6.55 14.59
CA THR A 155 -12.02 7.34 13.62
C THR A 155 -11.30 8.64 13.37
N PHE A 156 -10.73 8.79 12.18
CA PHE A 156 -10.09 10.03 11.77
C PHE A 156 -10.07 10.20 10.25
N THR A 157 -9.95 11.45 9.83
CA THR A 157 -9.78 11.89 8.44
C THR A 157 -8.62 12.87 8.36
N THR A 158 -8.09 13.07 7.16
CA THR A 158 -7.09 14.07 6.82
C THR A 158 -7.32 14.55 5.41
N GLU A 159 -6.95 15.80 5.08
CA GLU A 159 -7.07 16.34 3.73
C GLU A 159 -6.04 15.71 2.79
N GLU A 160 -4.82 15.48 3.28
CA GLU A 160 -3.76 14.86 2.50
C GLU A 160 -3.90 13.34 2.50
N LEU A 161 -3.96 12.73 1.31
CA LEU A 161 -3.99 11.28 1.15
C LEU A 161 -2.63 10.68 1.50
N ALA A 162 -2.59 9.86 2.55
CA ALA A 162 -1.38 9.19 3.00
C ALA A 162 -1.67 7.77 3.50
N LEU A 163 -0.60 6.98 3.62
CA LEU A 163 -0.67 5.64 4.20
C LEU A 163 -0.51 5.71 5.71
N TYR A 164 -1.46 5.09 6.41
CA TYR A 164 -1.43 4.94 7.86
C TYR A 164 -1.37 3.49 8.26
N TYR A 165 -0.63 3.20 9.32
CA TYR A 165 -0.54 1.89 9.97
C TYR A 165 -0.48 2.05 11.49
N TYR A 166 -0.63 0.96 12.21
CA TYR A 166 -0.66 0.98 13.68
C TYR A 166 0.44 0.11 14.24
N VAL A 167 1.11 0.63 15.27
CA VAL A 167 2.05 -0.10 16.09
C VAL A 167 1.38 -0.45 17.41
N VAL A 168 1.27 -1.74 17.72
CA VAL A 168 0.69 -2.24 18.96
C VAL A 168 1.80 -2.83 19.80
N THR A 169 1.96 -2.29 21.01
CA THR A 169 2.93 -2.78 22.02
C THR A 169 2.16 -3.36 23.19
N PRO A 170 2.23 -4.66 23.45
CA PRO A 170 1.67 -5.24 24.65
C PRO A 170 2.53 -4.86 25.87
N TYR A 171 1.91 -4.71 27.02
CA TYR A 171 2.64 -4.60 28.28
C TYR A 171 1.86 -5.25 29.41
N ASN A 172 2.60 -5.70 30.40
CA ASN A 172 2.07 -6.39 31.56
C ASN A 172 2.78 -5.88 32.81
N ASP A 173 1.98 -5.35 33.73
CA ASP A 173 2.49 -4.82 35.01
C ASP A 173 3.64 -3.79 34.83
N GLY A 174 3.52 -2.94 33.81
CA GLY A 174 4.50 -1.89 33.48
C GLY A 174 5.71 -2.37 32.67
N ILE A 175 5.83 -3.67 32.38
CA ILE A 175 6.90 -4.22 31.52
C ILE A 175 6.40 -4.25 30.07
N GLU A 176 7.02 -3.43 29.21
CA GLU A 176 6.71 -3.41 27.78
C GLU A 176 7.25 -4.65 27.05
N GLY A 177 6.43 -5.21 26.18
CA GLY A 177 6.79 -6.28 25.26
C GLY A 177 7.32 -5.76 23.93
N GLU A 178 7.51 -6.68 22.97
CA GLU A 178 7.96 -6.37 21.64
C GLU A 178 6.81 -5.73 20.83
N PRO A 179 7.01 -4.58 20.14
CA PRO A 179 6.00 -3.98 19.29
C PRO A 179 5.78 -4.78 17.99
N ALA A 180 4.57 -4.71 17.48
CA ALA A 180 4.23 -5.21 16.14
C ALA A 180 3.58 -4.11 15.30
N SER A 181 3.75 -4.16 13.98
CA SER A 181 3.14 -3.22 13.04
C SER A 181 2.08 -3.90 12.18
N SER A 182 0.97 -3.19 11.90
CA SER A 182 -0.07 -3.64 10.99
C SER A 182 0.34 -3.47 9.52
N ASN A 183 -0.49 -3.96 8.59
CA ASN A 183 -0.54 -3.44 7.23
C ASN A 183 -0.90 -1.96 7.22
N SER A 184 -0.76 -1.30 6.06
CA SER A 184 -1.18 0.09 5.86
C SER A 184 -2.57 0.17 5.23
N VAL A 185 -3.25 1.30 5.49
CA VAL A 185 -4.49 1.73 4.80
C VAL A 185 -4.35 3.17 4.35
N SER A 186 -4.97 3.52 3.22
CA SER A 186 -5.03 4.90 2.72
C SER A 186 -6.05 5.70 3.53
N VAL A 187 -5.66 6.88 4.02
CA VAL A 187 -6.55 7.83 4.70
C VAL A 187 -6.30 9.22 4.12
N GLY A 188 -7.37 9.93 3.82
CA GLY A 188 -7.33 11.28 3.25
C GLY A 188 -8.36 11.46 2.15
N ASP A 189 -8.44 12.68 1.62
CA ASP A 189 -9.34 13.03 0.54
C ASP A 189 -8.93 12.35 -0.77
N ALA A 190 -9.93 12.09 -1.63
CA ALA A 190 -9.66 11.62 -2.97
C ALA A 190 -8.86 12.66 -3.77
N LEU A 191 -7.88 12.20 -4.53
CA LEU A 191 -7.01 13.02 -5.34
C LEU A 191 -7.80 13.74 -6.43
N LEU A 192 -7.51 15.02 -6.64
CA LEU A 192 -8.11 15.81 -7.70
C LEU A 192 -7.28 15.66 -8.97
N PRO A 193 -7.91 15.46 -10.15
CA PRO A 193 -7.20 15.65 -11.42
C PRO A 193 -6.74 17.11 -11.61
N PRO A 194 -5.57 17.36 -12.24
CA PRO A 194 -4.75 16.36 -12.92
C PRO A 194 -3.98 15.49 -11.92
N TYR A 195 -3.97 14.20 -12.18
CA TYR A 195 -3.24 13.18 -11.39
C TYR A 195 -2.18 12.53 -12.28
N SER A 196 -1.00 12.30 -11.75
CA SER A 196 0.04 11.53 -12.43
C SER A 196 0.83 10.68 -11.45
N GLN A 197 1.23 9.48 -11.91
CA GLN A 197 2.08 8.56 -11.17
C GLN A 197 3.08 7.89 -12.11
N ASP A 198 4.36 8.18 -11.91
CA ASP A 198 5.49 7.67 -12.68
C ASP A 198 6.32 6.61 -11.93
N PHE A 199 5.90 6.25 -10.73
CA PHE A 199 6.54 5.26 -9.86
C PHE A 199 8.03 5.47 -9.59
N THR A 200 8.59 6.67 -9.80
CA THR A 200 9.99 6.95 -9.47
C THR A 200 10.28 6.77 -7.99
N GLU A 201 9.32 7.09 -7.14
CA GLU A 201 9.41 6.89 -5.70
C GLU A 201 9.00 5.45 -5.31
N LYS A 202 9.87 4.75 -4.60
CA LYS A 202 9.66 3.34 -4.21
C LYS A 202 8.35 3.09 -3.45
N ASN A 203 7.91 4.05 -2.65
CA ASN A 203 6.71 3.93 -1.81
C ASN A 203 5.41 4.32 -2.54
N SER A 204 5.49 4.79 -3.79
CA SER A 204 4.32 5.25 -4.56
C SER A 204 3.28 4.15 -4.80
N LEU A 205 3.70 2.89 -4.93
CA LEU A 205 2.79 1.75 -5.03
C LEU A 205 1.92 1.57 -3.77
N GLY A 206 2.38 2.05 -2.63
CA GLY A 206 1.66 1.86 -1.35
C GLY A 206 0.27 2.50 -1.31
N LEU A 207 0.01 3.55 -2.10
CA LEU A 207 -1.32 4.15 -2.23
C LEU A 207 -2.27 3.35 -3.14
N PHE A 208 -1.75 2.42 -3.91
CA PHE A 208 -2.53 1.53 -4.77
C PHE A 208 -3.02 0.32 -3.97
N THR A 209 -4.16 -0.22 -4.37
CA THR A 209 -4.63 -1.51 -3.87
C THR A 209 -4.21 -2.60 -4.86
N VAL A 210 -3.49 -3.60 -4.36
CA VAL A 210 -3.10 -4.78 -5.12
C VAL A 210 -3.90 -5.97 -4.62
N VAL A 211 -4.56 -6.69 -5.55
CA VAL A 211 -5.36 -7.88 -5.24
C VAL A 211 -4.88 -9.05 -6.09
N ASP A 212 -4.44 -10.10 -5.43
CA ASP A 212 -4.14 -11.43 -6.01
C ASP A 212 -5.38 -12.31 -5.79
N VAL A 213 -6.25 -12.39 -6.83
CA VAL A 213 -7.55 -13.07 -6.73
C VAL A 213 -7.39 -14.57 -6.66
N ASN A 214 -6.47 -15.13 -7.45
CA ASN A 214 -6.22 -16.57 -7.51
C ASN A 214 -5.31 -17.09 -6.37
N ASN A 215 -4.76 -16.17 -5.53
CA ASN A 215 -3.91 -16.45 -4.36
C ASN A 215 -2.66 -17.30 -4.70
N ASP A 216 -2.03 -17.03 -5.82
CA ASP A 216 -0.85 -17.78 -6.26
C ASP A 216 0.49 -17.13 -5.90
N ASN A 217 0.43 -15.98 -5.20
CA ASN A 217 1.56 -15.15 -4.75
C ASN A 217 2.37 -14.55 -5.92
N LYS A 218 1.78 -14.42 -7.11
CA LYS A 218 2.32 -13.67 -8.23
C LYS A 218 1.36 -12.53 -8.55
N THR A 219 1.77 -11.32 -8.32
CA THR A 219 0.91 -10.16 -8.47
C THR A 219 1.72 -8.91 -8.83
N TRP A 220 1.09 -7.76 -8.84
CA TRP A 220 1.70 -6.49 -9.12
C TRP A 220 2.68 -6.06 -8.03
N THR A 221 3.89 -5.70 -8.41
CA THR A 221 4.95 -5.28 -7.50
C THR A 221 5.74 -4.10 -8.05
N TYR A 222 6.30 -3.27 -7.16
CA TYR A 222 7.26 -2.23 -7.57
C TYR A 222 8.52 -2.85 -8.16
N SER A 223 8.99 -2.31 -9.29
CA SER A 223 10.19 -2.79 -9.98
C SER A 223 10.93 -1.64 -10.67
N ASN A 224 11.95 -1.09 -10.02
CA ASN A 224 12.88 -0.10 -10.60
C ASN A 224 12.18 1.09 -11.29
N GLY A 225 11.32 1.79 -10.59
CA GLY A 225 10.61 2.96 -11.09
C GLY A 225 9.38 2.64 -11.95
N THR A 226 8.84 1.44 -11.88
CA THR A 226 7.62 1.01 -12.58
C THR A 226 6.84 0.02 -11.72
N VAL A 227 5.61 -0.31 -12.10
CA VAL A 227 4.84 -1.41 -11.51
C VAL A 227 4.74 -2.57 -12.49
N ARG A 228 5.02 -3.76 -12.00
CA ARG A 228 5.12 -4.95 -12.82
C ARG A 228 4.29 -6.09 -12.25
N TYR A 229 3.44 -6.69 -13.08
CA TYR A 229 2.85 -7.99 -12.84
C TYR A 229 3.89 -9.08 -13.15
N ALA A 230 4.08 -10.01 -12.24
CA ALA A 230 4.99 -11.15 -12.40
C ALA A 230 4.19 -12.42 -12.70
N TYR A 231 4.41 -13.01 -13.89
CA TYR A 231 3.70 -14.21 -14.31
C TYR A 231 3.90 -15.40 -13.36
N HIS A 232 2.92 -16.31 -13.33
CA HIS A 232 3.03 -17.63 -12.72
C HIS A 232 3.21 -18.72 -13.78
N MET A 233 4.02 -19.76 -13.48
CA MET A 233 4.35 -20.80 -14.46
C MET A 233 3.19 -21.74 -14.78
N LYS A 234 2.18 -21.85 -13.90
CA LYS A 234 1.09 -22.83 -13.99
C LYS A 234 -0.31 -22.22 -13.92
N ASN A 235 -0.45 -21.03 -13.34
CA ASN A 235 -1.73 -20.36 -13.16
C ASN A 235 -1.82 -19.19 -14.13
N ASN A 236 -3.01 -18.96 -14.67
CA ASN A 236 -3.32 -17.73 -15.39
C ASN A 236 -3.33 -16.55 -14.43
N ALA A 237 -3.06 -15.37 -14.94
CA ALA A 237 -3.19 -14.14 -14.19
C ALA A 237 -4.66 -13.88 -13.82
N ASP A 238 -4.88 -13.41 -12.61
CA ASP A 238 -6.13 -12.84 -12.12
C ASP A 238 -5.77 -11.84 -11.01
N ASP A 239 -5.15 -10.72 -11.43
CA ASP A 239 -4.47 -9.81 -10.53
C ASP A 239 -4.80 -8.36 -10.83
N TRP A 240 -5.19 -7.63 -9.82
CA TRP A 240 -5.59 -6.23 -9.94
C TRP A 240 -4.59 -5.27 -9.34
N LEU A 241 -4.31 -4.19 -10.07
CA LEU A 241 -3.66 -2.98 -9.59
C LEU A 241 -4.70 -1.86 -9.66
N ILE A 242 -5.19 -1.40 -8.52
CA ILE A 242 -6.25 -0.40 -8.43
C ILE A 242 -5.66 0.92 -7.93
N THR A 243 -5.93 2.02 -8.64
CA THR A 243 -5.41 3.36 -8.32
C THR A 243 -5.84 3.84 -6.94
N PRO A 244 -5.17 4.85 -6.37
CA PRO A 244 -5.73 5.66 -5.30
C PRO A 244 -7.09 6.26 -5.68
N PRO A 245 -7.88 6.71 -4.67
CA PRO A 245 -9.16 7.38 -4.93
C PRO A 245 -8.99 8.66 -5.74
N LEU A 246 -9.80 8.83 -6.79
CA LEU A 246 -9.84 9.99 -7.68
C LEU A 246 -11.19 10.70 -7.56
N LYS A 247 -11.19 12.01 -7.34
CA LYS A 247 -12.43 12.82 -7.28
C LYS A 247 -12.82 13.25 -8.68
N LEU A 248 -13.82 12.61 -9.25
CA LEU A 248 -14.32 12.92 -10.59
C LEU A 248 -15.73 13.54 -10.52
N LYS A 249 -16.07 14.35 -11.52
CA LYS A 249 -17.35 15.07 -11.60
C LYS A 249 -18.15 14.67 -12.82
N LYS A 250 -19.44 14.47 -12.66
CA LYS A 250 -20.39 14.31 -13.76
C LYS A 250 -20.37 15.53 -14.68
N GLY A 251 -20.54 15.28 -15.98
CA GLY A 251 -20.53 16.34 -16.99
C GLY A 251 -19.13 16.78 -17.40
N TYR A 252 -18.11 16.06 -16.96
CA TYR A 252 -16.73 16.26 -17.38
C TYR A 252 -16.16 14.97 -17.98
N MET A 253 -15.33 15.16 -18.98
CA MET A 253 -14.46 14.14 -19.57
C MET A 253 -13.05 14.34 -19.05
N TYR A 254 -12.36 13.23 -18.78
CA TYR A 254 -10.97 13.22 -18.38
C TYR A 254 -10.19 12.33 -19.34
N GLU A 255 -9.05 12.81 -19.84
CA GLU A 255 -8.12 11.98 -20.56
C GLU A 255 -7.38 11.08 -19.56
N PHE A 256 -7.50 9.77 -19.72
CA PHE A 256 -6.77 8.77 -18.97
C PHE A 256 -5.73 8.12 -19.87
N SER A 257 -4.46 8.11 -19.43
CA SER A 257 -3.38 7.49 -20.18
C SER A 257 -2.38 6.77 -19.29
N PHE A 258 -1.67 5.80 -19.85
CA PHE A 258 -0.58 5.09 -19.21
C PHE A 258 0.35 4.47 -20.25
N ASP A 259 1.58 4.17 -19.83
CA ASP A 259 2.54 3.41 -20.62
C ASP A 259 2.54 1.94 -20.19
N THR A 260 2.65 1.03 -21.17
CA THR A 260 2.74 -0.41 -20.91
C THR A 260 3.73 -1.10 -21.85
N TYR A 261 4.36 -2.15 -21.33
CA TYR A 261 5.25 -3.01 -22.09
C TYR A 261 5.43 -4.37 -21.44
N VAL A 262 5.91 -5.34 -22.21
CA VAL A 262 6.22 -6.70 -21.76
C VAL A 262 7.73 -6.95 -21.71
N LEU A 263 8.15 -7.97 -20.99
CA LEU A 263 9.57 -8.32 -20.88
C LEU A 263 10.18 -8.72 -22.23
N SER A 264 9.43 -9.45 -23.05
CA SER A 264 9.85 -9.95 -24.36
C SER A 264 8.68 -9.99 -25.32
N ALA A 265 8.87 -9.56 -26.55
CA ALA A 265 7.86 -9.64 -27.61
C ALA A 265 7.39 -11.07 -27.93
N ARG A 266 8.11 -12.08 -27.48
CA ARG A 266 7.73 -13.52 -27.61
C ARG A 266 6.85 -14.00 -26.46
N SER A 267 6.72 -13.21 -25.39
CA SER A 267 5.93 -13.52 -24.21
C SER A 267 4.85 -12.45 -24.09
N GLU A 268 3.81 -12.63 -24.90
CA GLU A 268 2.65 -11.73 -24.91
C GLU A 268 1.91 -11.77 -23.58
N GLU A 269 1.44 -10.61 -23.15
CA GLU A 269 0.66 -10.43 -21.92
C GLU A 269 -0.68 -9.79 -22.24
N LYS A 270 -1.68 -10.03 -21.40
CA LYS A 270 -3.04 -9.54 -21.57
C LYS A 270 -3.48 -8.71 -20.37
N MET A 271 -4.19 -7.63 -20.65
CA MET A 271 -4.75 -6.74 -19.63
C MET A 271 -6.06 -6.14 -20.09
N GLU A 272 -6.99 -5.98 -19.18
CA GLU A 272 -8.18 -5.13 -19.31
C GLU A 272 -8.16 -4.00 -18.28
N ILE A 273 -8.92 -2.93 -18.49
CA ILE A 273 -9.03 -1.82 -17.56
C ILE A 273 -10.48 -1.49 -17.27
N LYS A 274 -10.80 -1.37 -16.00
CA LYS A 274 -12.14 -1.03 -15.54
C LYS A 274 -12.11 0.12 -14.54
N MET A 275 -13.21 0.82 -14.40
CA MET A 275 -13.45 1.85 -13.40
C MET A 275 -14.52 1.40 -12.42
N GLY A 276 -14.39 1.81 -11.17
CA GLY A 276 -15.35 1.51 -10.10
C GLY A 276 -15.42 2.59 -9.04
N THR A 277 -16.35 2.45 -8.10
CA THR A 277 -16.57 3.40 -7.00
C THR A 277 -15.99 2.97 -5.66
N ALA A 278 -15.31 1.83 -5.62
CA ALA A 278 -14.54 1.34 -4.48
C ALA A 278 -13.30 0.57 -4.96
N ALA A 279 -12.28 0.49 -4.12
CA ALA A 279 -11.03 -0.24 -4.41
C ALA A 279 -11.18 -1.75 -4.18
N THR A 280 -12.21 -2.38 -4.75
CA THR A 280 -12.46 -3.81 -4.69
C THR A 280 -12.75 -4.37 -6.09
N VAL A 281 -12.49 -5.65 -6.30
CA VAL A 281 -12.72 -6.31 -7.59
C VAL A 281 -14.18 -6.24 -8.02
N GLU A 282 -15.11 -6.42 -7.08
CA GLU A 282 -16.55 -6.41 -7.34
C GLU A 282 -17.05 -5.03 -7.79
N ALA A 283 -16.38 -3.97 -7.37
CA ALA A 283 -16.74 -2.59 -7.75
C ALA A 283 -16.23 -2.19 -9.14
N MET A 284 -15.25 -2.93 -9.71
CA MET A 284 -14.66 -2.67 -11.04
C MET A 284 -15.59 -3.14 -12.16
N ASN A 285 -16.67 -2.40 -12.41
CA ASN A 285 -17.76 -2.83 -13.30
C ASN A 285 -17.95 -1.97 -14.56
N THR A 286 -17.27 -0.82 -14.69
CA THR A 286 -17.32 0.04 -15.88
C THR A 286 -16.09 -0.19 -16.73
N VAL A 287 -16.24 -0.76 -17.92
CA VAL A 287 -15.13 -1.05 -18.83
C VAL A 287 -14.58 0.23 -19.43
N ILE A 288 -13.28 0.49 -19.28
CA ILE A 288 -12.52 1.53 -19.97
C ILE A 288 -11.81 0.92 -21.19
N MET A 289 -11.22 -0.26 -21.02
CA MET A 289 -10.51 -1.00 -22.06
C MET A 289 -10.85 -2.49 -21.95
N GLU A 290 -11.40 -3.05 -23.02
CA GLU A 290 -11.55 -4.50 -23.15
C GLU A 290 -10.18 -5.19 -23.16
N GLU A 291 -10.15 -6.51 -22.91
CA GLU A 291 -8.92 -7.30 -22.94
C GLU A 291 -8.09 -6.99 -24.20
N ARG A 292 -6.84 -6.60 -24.00
CA ARG A 292 -5.84 -6.39 -25.03
C ARG A 292 -4.60 -7.20 -24.81
N THR A 293 -4.01 -7.68 -25.90
CA THR A 293 -2.72 -8.39 -25.92
C THR A 293 -1.59 -7.41 -26.24
N TYR A 294 -0.51 -7.47 -25.44
CA TYR A 294 0.69 -6.63 -25.58
C TYR A 294 1.91 -7.47 -25.93
N THR A 295 2.67 -6.99 -26.92
CA THR A 295 3.95 -7.57 -27.37
C THR A 295 5.06 -6.53 -27.48
N ASN A 296 4.76 -5.25 -27.25
CA ASN A 296 5.69 -4.14 -27.24
C ASN A 296 6.64 -4.23 -26.04
N THR A 297 7.91 -3.91 -26.23
CA THR A 297 8.94 -4.05 -25.20
C THR A 297 9.32 -2.71 -24.59
N ARG A 298 10.15 -2.72 -23.53
CA ARG A 298 10.63 -1.54 -22.82
C ARG A 298 11.29 -0.49 -23.72
N THR A 299 11.93 -0.90 -24.82
CA THR A 299 12.59 0.02 -25.78
C THR A 299 11.60 0.76 -26.68
N SER A 300 10.35 0.31 -26.72
CA SER A 300 9.25 0.93 -27.46
C SER A 300 7.95 0.67 -26.69
N PRO A 301 7.77 1.30 -25.54
CA PRO A 301 6.55 1.15 -24.75
C PRO A 301 5.35 1.66 -25.55
N LYS A 302 4.19 1.13 -25.25
CA LYS A 302 2.95 1.60 -25.83
C LYS A 302 2.24 2.53 -24.84
N THR A 303 1.95 3.75 -25.28
CA THR A 303 1.04 4.63 -24.56
C THR A 303 -0.38 4.32 -25.00
N GLU A 304 -1.24 4.01 -24.05
CA GLU A 304 -2.67 3.89 -24.23
C GLU A 304 -3.35 5.16 -23.72
N THR A 305 -4.39 5.63 -24.43
CA THR A 305 -5.14 6.81 -24.06
C THR A 305 -6.65 6.57 -24.24
N PHE A 306 -7.43 6.97 -23.27
CA PHE A 306 -8.89 6.79 -23.20
C PHE A 306 -9.54 8.04 -22.67
N SER A 307 -10.81 8.24 -23.01
CA SER A 307 -11.68 9.25 -22.38
C SER A 307 -12.56 8.57 -21.34
N ILE A 308 -12.53 9.06 -20.11
CA ILE A 308 -13.39 8.58 -19.03
C ILE A 308 -14.38 9.68 -18.63
N MET A 309 -15.65 9.29 -18.44
CA MET A 309 -16.74 10.18 -18.07
C MET A 309 -17.55 9.54 -16.94
N PRO A 310 -17.51 10.10 -15.72
CA PRO A 310 -18.27 9.55 -14.61
C PRO A 310 -19.77 9.87 -14.73
N ASP A 311 -20.60 8.91 -14.33
CA ASP A 311 -22.07 9.06 -14.35
C ASP A 311 -22.61 9.95 -13.22
N ALA A 312 -21.82 10.14 -12.17
CA ALA A 312 -22.14 10.96 -10.99
C ALA A 312 -20.90 11.64 -10.42
N ASP A 313 -21.09 12.70 -9.64
CA ASP A 313 -20.02 13.24 -8.81
C ASP A 313 -19.62 12.22 -7.75
N GLY A 314 -18.33 11.98 -7.59
CA GLY A 314 -17.93 10.99 -6.59
C GLY A 314 -16.45 10.63 -6.59
N THR A 315 -16.14 9.61 -5.79
CA THR A 315 -14.82 8.99 -5.74
C THR A 315 -14.81 7.77 -6.65
N TYR A 316 -13.81 7.71 -7.52
CA TYR A 316 -13.62 6.65 -8.50
C TYR A 316 -12.22 6.05 -8.39
N TYR A 317 -12.10 4.84 -8.89
CA TYR A 317 -10.86 4.08 -8.95
C TYR A 317 -10.71 3.46 -10.33
N ILE A 318 -9.47 3.37 -10.82
CA ILE A 318 -9.16 2.70 -12.10
C ILE A 318 -8.37 1.43 -11.79
N GLY A 319 -8.87 0.30 -12.23
CA GLY A 319 -8.25 -1.01 -12.02
C GLY A 319 -7.62 -1.56 -13.30
N PHE A 320 -6.34 -1.92 -13.22
CA PHE A 320 -5.59 -2.64 -14.24
C PHE A 320 -5.66 -4.13 -13.88
N HIS A 321 -6.34 -4.92 -14.67
CA HIS A 321 -6.51 -6.35 -14.45
C HIS A 321 -5.62 -7.15 -15.39
N ALA A 322 -4.59 -7.79 -14.87
CA ALA A 322 -3.79 -8.75 -15.61
C ALA A 322 -4.57 -10.06 -15.77
N VAL A 323 -4.73 -10.50 -17.03
CA VAL A 323 -5.52 -11.69 -17.40
C VAL A 323 -4.75 -12.62 -18.34
N SER A 324 -3.44 -12.58 -18.30
CA SER A 324 -2.56 -13.37 -19.16
C SER A 324 -2.65 -14.86 -18.87
N ASP A 325 -2.42 -15.67 -19.91
CA ASP A 325 -2.25 -17.13 -19.73
C ASP A 325 -0.99 -17.44 -18.90
N ALA A 326 -0.97 -18.60 -18.27
CA ALA A 326 0.19 -19.09 -17.52
C ALA A 326 1.46 -19.14 -18.38
N ASN A 327 2.61 -18.96 -17.73
CA ASN A 327 3.94 -19.11 -18.31
C ASN A 327 4.23 -18.20 -19.53
N LYS A 328 3.76 -16.98 -19.48
CA LYS A 328 4.04 -15.96 -20.54
C LYS A 328 5.25 -15.10 -20.15
N GLY A 329 5.08 -13.98 -19.55
CA GLY A 329 6.15 -13.06 -19.16
C GLY A 329 5.69 -12.08 -18.09
N ASN A 330 6.33 -10.94 -18.02
CA ASN A 330 5.94 -9.87 -17.12
C ASN A 330 5.29 -8.73 -17.90
N LEU A 331 4.20 -8.21 -17.36
CA LEU A 331 3.53 -7.01 -17.83
C LEU A 331 3.93 -5.82 -16.96
N THR A 332 4.23 -4.69 -17.57
CA THR A 332 4.62 -3.47 -16.86
C THR A 332 3.65 -2.35 -17.17
N VAL A 333 3.30 -1.57 -16.14
CA VAL A 333 2.52 -0.34 -16.23
C VAL A 333 3.34 0.80 -15.63
N ASP A 334 3.29 1.96 -16.29
CA ASP A 334 4.05 3.15 -15.90
C ASP A 334 3.32 4.42 -16.37
N ASN A 335 3.74 5.60 -15.88
CA ASN A 335 3.26 6.90 -16.34
C ASN A 335 1.72 7.02 -16.37
N ILE A 336 1.03 6.55 -15.33
CA ILE A 336 -0.43 6.67 -15.22
C ILE A 336 -0.79 8.14 -15.07
N LYS A 337 -1.72 8.63 -15.90
CA LYS A 337 -2.19 10.03 -15.88
C LYS A 337 -3.70 10.09 -16.01
N VAL A 338 -4.29 11.01 -15.26
CA VAL A 338 -5.67 11.48 -15.47
C VAL A 338 -5.59 12.99 -15.63
N GLY A 339 -5.93 13.49 -16.82
CA GLY A 339 -5.79 14.88 -17.21
C GLY A 339 -6.77 15.82 -16.53
N GLU A 340 -6.68 17.09 -16.86
CA GLU A 340 -7.61 18.13 -16.42
C GLU A 340 -9.06 17.81 -16.83
N PRO A 341 -10.05 18.15 -15.99
CA PRO A 341 -11.45 17.99 -16.34
C PRO A 341 -11.85 18.92 -17.51
N MET A 342 -12.34 18.35 -18.60
CA MET A 342 -12.90 19.08 -19.73
C MET A 342 -14.44 18.93 -19.70
N SER A 343 -15.17 20.05 -19.65
CA SER A 343 -16.64 19.99 -19.67
C SER A 343 -17.13 19.34 -20.98
N ILE A 344 -18.04 18.37 -20.88
CA ILE A 344 -18.63 17.75 -22.08
C ILE A 344 -19.54 18.71 -22.86
N HIS A 345 -19.91 19.85 -22.26
CA HIS A 345 -20.77 20.88 -22.86
C HIS A 345 -20.00 21.90 -23.70
N VAL A 346 -18.67 21.86 -23.73
CA VAL A 346 -17.88 22.69 -24.65
C VAL A 346 -18.15 22.28 -26.10
N PRO A 347 -17.92 23.17 -27.10
CA PRO A 347 -18.11 22.82 -28.50
C PRO A 347 -17.24 21.64 -28.96
N GLY A 348 -17.77 20.84 -29.87
CA GLY A 348 -17.03 19.85 -30.63
C GLY A 348 -16.08 20.51 -31.63
N GLU A 349 -15.46 19.69 -32.50
CA GLU A 349 -14.58 20.14 -33.55
C GLU A 349 -15.35 21.02 -34.58
N VAL A 350 -14.63 21.96 -35.17
CA VAL A 350 -15.15 22.63 -36.37
C VAL A 350 -15.13 21.65 -37.54
N GLU A 351 -16.11 21.77 -38.41
CA GLU A 351 -16.25 20.89 -39.56
C GLU A 351 -15.72 21.56 -40.85
N ASN A 352 -15.38 20.76 -41.85
CA ASN A 352 -15.01 21.18 -43.20
C ASN A 352 -13.91 22.25 -43.23
N LEU A 353 -12.90 22.15 -42.34
CA LEU A 353 -11.74 23.02 -42.35
C LEU A 353 -11.02 22.86 -43.71
N THR A 354 -10.83 23.99 -44.40
CA THR A 354 -10.12 24.06 -45.68
C THR A 354 -9.12 25.19 -45.67
N LEU A 355 -7.91 24.93 -46.18
CA LEU A 355 -6.81 25.89 -46.30
C LEU A 355 -6.37 25.99 -47.76
N ILE A 356 -6.67 27.11 -48.42
CA ILE A 356 -6.38 27.32 -49.84
C ILE A 356 -5.31 28.40 -49.96
N PRO A 357 -4.06 28.03 -50.43
CA PRO A 357 -2.98 29.01 -50.60
C PRO A 357 -3.28 30.00 -51.71
N GLY A 358 -2.75 31.21 -51.58
CA GLY A 358 -2.89 32.27 -52.59
C GLY A 358 -2.33 31.89 -53.93
N ALA A 359 -3.02 32.31 -55.01
CA ALA A 359 -2.60 32.02 -56.36
C ALA A 359 -1.27 32.70 -56.72
N LYS A 360 -0.45 32.03 -57.57
CA LYS A 360 0.82 32.53 -58.09
C LYS A 360 1.83 32.97 -57.04
N GLY A 361 1.89 32.26 -55.89
CA GLY A 361 2.83 32.52 -54.79
C GLY A 361 2.45 33.77 -53.97
N ALA A 362 1.19 34.19 -53.95
CA ALA A 362 0.75 35.21 -53.04
C ALA A 362 0.78 34.72 -51.60
N LEU A 363 1.41 35.49 -50.70
CA LEU A 363 1.53 35.19 -49.29
C LEU A 363 0.20 35.40 -48.56
N SER A 364 -0.77 34.54 -48.90
CA SER A 364 -2.11 34.55 -48.28
C SER A 364 -2.68 33.14 -48.24
N VAL A 365 -3.57 32.89 -47.30
CA VAL A 365 -4.35 31.63 -47.18
C VAL A 365 -5.81 31.99 -46.99
N THR A 366 -6.66 31.40 -47.83
CA THR A 366 -8.12 31.47 -47.58
C THR A 366 -8.53 30.30 -46.70
N ILE A 367 -9.06 30.59 -45.52
CA ILE A 367 -9.50 29.61 -44.52
C ILE A 367 -11.04 29.53 -44.59
N GLY A 368 -11.56 28.34 -44.85
CA GLY A 368 -12.99 28.04 -44.80
C GLY A 368 -13.27 26.98 -43.73
N LEU A 369 -14.37 27.09 -42.99
CA LEU A 369 -14.77 26.10 -41.99
C LEU A 369 -16.29 26.19 -41.75
N THR A 370 -16.84 25.19 -41.08
CA THR A 370 -18.24 25.21 -40.59
C THR A 370 -18.23 25.23 -39.07
N ALA A 371 -18.95 26.14 -38.46
CA ALA A 371 -19.07 26.22 -37.01
C ALA A 371 -19.74 24.94 -36.45
N PRO A 372 -19.28 24.38 -35.31
CA PRO A 372 -19.78 23.13 -34.79
C PRO A 372 -21.28 23.19 -34.46
N THR A 373 -21.97 22.06 -34.61
CA THR A 373 -23.37 21.85 -34.22
C THR A 373 -23.48 20.99 -32.95
N GLU A 374 -22.44 20.24 -32.66
CA GLU A 374 -22.39 19.29 -31.55
C GLU A 374 -21.42 19.75 -30.46
N ASN A 375 -21.63 19.28 -29.26
CA ASN A 375 -20.70 19.43 -28.14
C ASN A 375 -19.56 18.38 -28.24
N LEU A 376 -18.64 18.41 -27.29
CA LEU A 376 -17.43 17.54 -27.24
C LEU A 376 -17.73 16.03 -27.38
N VAL A 377 -18.91 15.59 -26.97
CA VAL A 377 -19.31 14.17 -26.94
C VAL A 377 -20.41 13.82 -27.95
N GLY A 378 -20.64 14.66 -28.94
CA GLY A 378 -21.60 14.42 -30.02
C GLY A 378 -23.05 14.70 -29.65
N GLY A 379 -23.33 15.41 -28.54
CA GLY A 379 -24.65 15.88 -28.18
C GLY A 379 -24.91 17.29 -28.72
N ASP A 380 -26.15 17.79 -28.59
CA ASP A 380 -26.51 19.12 -29.02
C ASP A 380 -25.66 20.20 -28.34
N LEU A 381 -25.04 21.07 -29.14
CA LEU A 381 -24.37 22.27 -28.66
C LEU A 381 -25.42 23.32 -28.29
N THR A 382 -25.44 23.75 -27.01
CA THR A 382 -26.43 24.68 -26.52
C THR A 382 -26.19 26.13 -26.99
N GLU A 383 -24.93 26.56 -26.99
CA GLU A 383 -24.50 27.90 -27.38
C GLU A 383 -23.11 27.89 -28.01
N LEU A 384 -22.82 28.94 -28.78
CA LEU A 384 -21.51 29.18 -29.37
C LEU A 384 -21.17 30.67 -29.24
N THR A 385 -20.12 31.02 -28.48
CA THR A 385 -19.76 32.42 -28.23
C THR A 385 -18.69 32.92 -29.20
N ALA A 386 -17.79 32.05 -29.66
CA ALA A 386 -16.81 32.42 -30.67
C ALA A 386 -16.19 31.18 -31.36
N VAL A 387 -15.55 31.44 -32.52
CA VAL A 387 -14.61 30.52 -33.15
C VAL A 387 -13.31 31.28 -33.41
N ASP A 388 -12.23 30.82 -32.80
CA ASP A 388 -10.90 31.40 -32.89
C ASP A 388 -10.03 30.60 -33.88
N VAL A 389 -9.33 31.30 -34.75
CA VAL A 389 -8.36 30.73 -35.69
C VAL A 389 -6.98 31.24 -35.33
N LYS A 390 -6.05 30.36 -35.08
CA LYS A 390 -4.62 30.64 -34.79
C LYS A 390 -3.76 30.13 -35.94
N ARG A 391 -2.66 30.85 -36.27
CA ARG A 391 -1.54 30.37 -37.05
C ARG A 391 -0.35 30.19 -36.12
N GLY A 392 0.06 28.96 -35.87
CA GLY A 392 0.95 28.67 -34.77
C GLY A 392 0.30 29.14 -33.45
N GLU A 393 1.00 29.97 -32.69
CA GLU A 393 0.50 30.57 -31.46
C GLU A 393 -0.24 31.93 -31.66
N THR A 394 -0.25 32.45 -32.89
CA THR A 394 -0.82 33.78 -33.16
C THR A 394 -2.28 33.68 -33.50
N LEU A 395 -3.15 34.36 -32.72
CA LEU A 395 -4.56 34.52 -33.04
C LEU A 395 -4.69 35.44 -34.30
N VAL A 396 -5.21 34.89 -35.40
CA VAL A 396 -5.35 35.62 -36.69
C VAL A 396 -6.76 36.02 -36.98
N LYS A 397 -7.75 35.34 -36.37
CA LYS A 397 -9.19 35.71 -36.56
C LYS A 397 -10.01 35.14 -35.39
N THR A 398 -10.99 35.96 -34.94
CA THR A 398 -12.14 35.53 -34.13
C THR A 398 -13.43 35.78 -34.90
N PHE A 399 -14.27 34.79 -34.98
CA PHE A 399 -15.67 34.94 -35.39
C PHE A 399 -16.53 35.02 -34.14
N GLU A 400 -17.08 36.17 -33.86
CA GLU A 400 -17.89 36.42 -32.66
C GLU A 400 -19.33 35.91 -32.84
N SER A 401 -19.81 35.11 -31.89
CA SER A 401 -21.16 34.57 -31.80
C SER A 401 -21.73 34.00 -33.13
N PRO A 402 -20.96 33.15 -33.83
CA PRO A 402 -21.48 32.59 -35.06
C PRO A 402 -22.66 31.65 -34.75
N ALA A 403 -23.63 31.57 -35.67
CA ALA A 403 -24.68 30.57 -35.53
C ALA A 403 -24.11 29.16 -35.76
N LYS A 404 -24.60 28.17 -35.00
CA LYS A 404 -24.19 26.74 -35.18
C LYS A 404 -24.43 26.29 -36.62
N GLY A 405 -23.51 25.53 -37.18
CA GLY A 405 -23.58 25.02 -38.54
C GLY A 405 -23.35 26.07 -39.64
N THR A 406 -22.98 27.30 -39.29
CA THR A 406 -22.74 28.36 -40.27
C THR A 406 -21.39 28.19 -40.93
N ALA A 407 -21.34 28.31 -42.26
CA ALA A 407 -20.08 28.38 -42.99
C ALA A 407 -19.38 29.72 -42.74
N LEU A 408 -18.13 29.68 -42.31
CA LEU A 408 -17.28 30.82 -41.99
C LEU A 408 -16.07 30.84 -42.91
N GLN A 409 -15.66 32.04 -43.32
CA GLN A 409 -14.48 32.20 -44.22
C GLN A 409 -13.77 33.52 -43.92
N PHE A 410 -12.44 33.52 -44.04
CA PHE A 410 -11.64 34.74 -44.08
C PHE A 410 -10.31 34.49 -44.82
N VAL A 411 -9.59 35.58 -45.17
CA VAL A 411 -8.27 35.50 -45.78
C VAL A 411 -7.22 36.02 -44.82
N ASP A 412 -6.26 35.16 -44.51
CA ASP A 412 -5.06 35.58 -43.77
C ASP A 412 -3.98 36.04 -44.77
N ASN A 413 -3.66 37.35 -44.74
CA ASN A 413 -2.65 37.97 -45.56
C ASN A 413 -1.29 38.13 -44.81
N GLY A 414 -1.20 37.60 -43.63
CA GLY A 414 0.02 37.68 -42.78
C GLY A 414 0.92 36.45 -42.84
N VAL A 415 0.70 35.53 -43.79
CA VAL A 415 1.44 34.26 -43.85
C VAL A 415 2.86 34.48 -44.37
N VAL A 416 3.77 33.54 -44.00
CA VAL A 416 5.13 33.50 -44.49
C VAL A 416 5.29 32.34 -45.45
N SER A 417 6.27 32.46 -46.39
CA SER A 417 6.61 31.34 -47.29
C SER A 417 7.07 30.13 -46.49
N GLY A 418 6.54 28.98 -46.83
CA GLY A 418 6.80 27.71 -46.16
C GLY A 418 5.55 27.08 -45.57
N LEU A 419 5.75 26.11 -44.68
CA LEU A 419 4.65 25.39 -44.03
C LEU A 419 4.02 26.26 -42.92
N ASN A 420 2.72 26.52 -43.05
CA ASN A 420 1.91 27.21 -42.03
C ASN A 420 0.95 26.23 -41.38
N ILE A 421 0.87 26.23 -40.05
CA ILE A 421 0.01 25.37 -39.27
C ILE A 421 -1.12 26.25 -38.72
N TYR A 422 -2.36 25.85 -38.96
CA TYR A 422 -3.55 26.52 -38.44
C TYR A 422 -4.24 25.63 -37.44
N SER A 423 -4.66 26.20 -36.31
CA SER A 423 -5.53 25.57 -35.33
C SER A 423 -6.80 26.40 -35.16
N VAL A 424 -7.94 25.72 -35.12
CA VAL A 424 -9.24 26.33 -34.94
C VAL A 424 -9.92 25.75 -33.74
N VAL A 425 -10.41 26.61 -32.84
CA VAL A 425 -11.15 26.23 -31.63
C VAL A 425 -12.41 27.02 -31.48
N ALA A 426 -13.51 26.35 -31.27
CA ALA A 426 -14.80 26.97 -30.91
C ALA A 426 -14.90 27.08 -29.39
N ARG A 427 -15.57 28.10 -28.86
CA ARG A 427 -15.78 28.29 -27.42
C ARG A 427 -17.20 28.74 -27.07
N ASN A 428 -17.60 28.43 -25.84
CA ASN A 428 -18.86 28.87 -25.24
C ASN A 428 -18.64 29.24 -23.75
N SER A 429 -19.71 29.42 -22.97
CA SER A 429 -19.62 29.72 -21.54
C SER A 429 -19.01 28.62 -20.69
N PHE A 430 -18.94 27.38 -21.19
CA PHE A 430 -18.32 26.24 -20.50
C PHE A 430 -16.81 26.13 -20.76
N GLY A 431 -16.28 26.80 -21.78
CA GLY A 431 -14.87 26.83 -22.12
C GLY A 431 -14.55 26.66 -23.60
N GLU A 432 -13.26 26.41 -23.87
CA GLU A 432 -12.76 26.05 -25.22
C GLU A 432 -13.10 24.60 -25.55
N GLY A 433 -13.54 24.38 -26.79
CA GLY A 433 -13.89 23.06 -27.30
C GLY A 433 -12.71 22.30 -27.89
N ALA A 434 -13.03 21.29 -28.70
CA ALA A 434 -12.01 20.51 -29.42
C ALA A 434 -11.28 21.38 -30.45
N VAL A 435 -9.96 21.13 -30.57
CA VAL A 435 -9.10 21.86 -31.53
C VAL A 435 -8.98 21.08 -32.82
N THR A 436 -9.36 21.70 -33.95
CA THR A 436 -9.11 21.17 -35.28
C THR A 436 -7.85 21.80 -35.86
N THR A 437 -6.91 21.00 -36.35
CA THR A 437 -5.62 21.48 -36.87
C THR A 437 -5.42 21.00 -38.31
N ASP A 438 -4.91 21.88 -39.19
CA ASP A 438 -4.49 21.53 -40.55
C ASP A 438 -3.28 22.37 -40.97
N THR A 439 -2.63 22.00 -42.06
CA THR A 439 -1.38 22.61 -42.54
C THR A 439 -1.46 22.96 -44.01
N VAL A 440 -0.84 24.07 -44.40
CA VAL A 440 -0.76 24.52 -45.78
C VAL A 440 0.63 25.03 -46.13
N LEU A 441 1.12 24.68 -47.33
CA LEU A 441 2.37 25.19 -47.89
C LEU A 441 2.05 26.43 -48.76
N VAL A 442 2.70 27.59 -48.46
CA VAL A 442 2.53 28.88 -49.16
C VAL A 442 3.84 29.31 -49.79
#